data_2026d896e6adcfb22535f0831c1da051
#
_entry.id   2026d896e6adcfb22535f0831c1da051
#
_cell.length_a   1.000
_cell.length_b   1.000
_cell.length_c   1.000
_cell.angle_alpha   90.00
_cell.angle_beta   90.00
_cell.angle_gamma   90.00
#
_symmetry.space_group_name_H-M   'P 1'
#
loop_
_entity.id
_entity.type
_entity.pdbx_description
1 polymer ?
#
loop_
_entity_poly.entity_id
_entity_poly.type
_entity_poly.pdbx_seq_one_letter_code
_entity_poly.pdbx_strand_id
1 'polypeptide(L)'
;MVGLVACAPPTPRRLTPADYPRTRPELTRYRETSHYADVRKFLDSLRALRAPLAFGSIGKTSEGRDIPYVIASRPLVSTASEAKQLGRPIVYVQGNIHAGEVEGKDALLALIRDLAFSSKPNVLDSIVLIAVPIYNADGNERFAPQSVNRTEQNGPEQVGVRPNAQNLDLNRDYVKAEAPETRASLTMFNTWDPDVFVDLHTTDGSFHGYALTYSPSLSPAAVFGGVYARDSLLPVLRERMRTRDSFEVFDYGNFISDQPGAIADTSVHEGWATYDPRPRFGTNYYGIRGRIGILSEAYSHDSLARRVASTYAFVKEVLSLVAEKGAAIKSLTARADSQPLAWGRSPDSVQMVTIRSELITTPRVMDVIKEDIEKTGDSSLTQPGVPRGEGRTGRFRTVRMPVYDRFTSTLDRTPPAAYVLAPGDTAVATLLRLHGIRVDRSDSAWRARGESFTIDSIITASRTFQGHHEVRLKGRWERGLQTLPSKSFIVSTAQPRGELVVYLLEPESDDGFTTWNLFDGELKKGGQFPVTRIFDLSRRGRAANRRSSASTTQLLQN
;
A
#
# COMPACT_ATOMS: atom_id res chain seq x y z
N MET A 1 -31.31 -66.01 -3.88
CA MET A 1 -30.61 -64.92 -3.15
C MET A 1 -29.51 -64.36 -4.03
N VAL A 2 -29.73 -63.20 -4.60
CA VAL A 2 -28.67 -62.52 -5.39
C VAL A 2 -27.98 -61.57 -4.45
N GLY A 3 -26.70 -61.88 -4.15
CA GLY A 3 -25.88 -61.06 -3.28
C GLY A 3 -25.49 -59.76 -3.99
N LEU A 4 -25.95 -58.61 -3.49
CA LEU A 4 -25.45 -57.29 -3.86
C LEU A 4 -24.03 -57.12 -3.29
N VAL A 5 -23.03 -57.20 -4.17
CA VAL A 5 -21.67 -56.79 -3.85
C VAL A 5 -21.65 -55.25 -3.83
N ALA A 6 -21.65 -54.66 -2.65
CA ALA A 6 -21.43 -53.25 -2.48
C ALA A 6 -19.95 -52.95 -2.83
N CYS A 7 -19.69 -52.33 -4.00
CA CYS A 7 -18.39 -51.76 -4.29
C CYS A 7 -18.09 -50.67 -3.28
N ALA A 8 -17.04 -50.87 -2.46
CA ALA A 8 -16.51 -49.82 -1.60
C ALA A 8 -16.05 -48.64 -2.47
N PRO A 9 -16.35 -47.40 -2.08
CA PRO A 9 -15.86 -46.23 -2.82
C PRO A 9 -14.32 -46.28 -2.91
N PRO A 10 -13.74 -45.95 -4.04
CA PRO A 10 -12.28 -45.95 -4.20
C PRO A 10 -11.66 -45.02 -3.16
N THR A 11 -10.65 -45.54 -2.47
CA THR A 11 -9.87 -44.75 -1.51
C THR A 11 -9.33 -43.50 -2.23
N PRO A 12 -9.51 -42.27 -1.70
CA PRO A 12 -9.05 -41.07 -2.37
C PRO A 12 -7.51 -41.16 -2.58
N ARG A 13 -7.07 -41.05 -3.81
CA ARG A 13 -5.65 -41.06 -4.18
C ARG A 13 -4.94 -39.94 -3.45
N ARG A 14 -3.88 -40.27 -2.70
CA ARG A 14 -3.03 -39.28 -2.05
C ARG A 14 -2.32 -38.45 -3.13
N LEU A 15 -2.49 -37.11 -3.12
CA LEU A 15 -1.82 -36.20 -4.01
C LEU A 15 -0.29 -36.21 -3.74
N THR A 16 0.47 -36.15 -4.80
CA THR A 16 1.91 -35.99 -4.79
C THR A 16 2.31 -34.63 -5.41
N PRO A 17 3.53 -34.14 -5.21
CA PRO A 17 3.98 -32.88 -5.84
C PRO A 17 3.81 -32.84 -7.37
N ALA A 18 3.83 -33.99 -8.05
CA ALA A 18 3.61 -34.10 -9.49
C ALA A 18 2.16 -33.78 -9.90
N ASP A 19 1.21 -33.91 -8.97
CA ASP A 19 -0.20 -33.61 -9.19
C ASP A 19 -0.54 -32.11 -9.00
N TYR A 20 0.38 -31.33 -8.43
CA TYR A 20 0.13 -29.91 -8.12
C TYR A 20 0.20 -29.05 -9.38
N PRO A 21 -0.65 -28.00 -9.49
CA PRO A 21 -0.61 -27.10 -10.63
C PRO A 21 0.73 -26.34 -10.66
N ARG A 22 1.25 -26.17 -11.88
CA ARG A 22 2.48 -25.42 -12.12
C ARG A 22 2.13 -24.06 -12.71
N THR A 23 2.86 -23.04 -12.32
CA THR A 23 2.75 -21.69 -12.89
C THR A 23 3.25 -21.67 -14.34
N ARG A 24 2.90 -20.66 -15.11
CA ARG A 24 3.40 -20.51 -16.49
C ARG A 24 4.93 -20.47 -16.56
N PRO A 25 5.65 -19.71 -15.71
CA PRO A 25 7.11 -19.78 -15.65
C PRO A 25 7.66 -21.18 -15.41
N GLU A 26 7.09 -21.93 -14.47
CA GLU A 26 7.52 -23.32 -14.19
C GLU A 26 7.31 -24.25 -15.40
N LEU A 27 6.23 -24.06 -16.17
CA LEU A 27 5.93 -24.85 -17.36
C LEU A 27 6.86 -24.50 -18.53
N THR A 28 7.28 -23.23 -18.65
CA THR A 28 8.08 -22.70 -19.76
C THR A 28 9.56 -22.57 -19.45
N ARG A 29 10.02 -23.10 -18.28
CA ARG A 29 11.38 -22.91 -17.77
C ARG A 29 11.75 -21.43 -17.65
N TYR A 30 10.82 -20.63 -17.09
CA TYR A 30 10.95 -19.19 -16.83
C TYR A 30 11.20 -18.35 -18.10
N ARG A 31 10.70 -18.79 -19.26
CA ARG A 31 10.73 -18.00 -20.50
C ARG A 31 9.49 -17.10 -20.65
N GLU A 32 8.39 -17.44 -19.99
CA GLU A 32 7.13 -16.72 -20.09
C GLU A 32 6.54 -16.47 -18.70
N THR A 33 5.78 -15.39 -18.56
CA THR A 33 4.98 -15.07 -17.39
C THR A 33 3.50 -15.45 -17.61
N SER A 34 2.72 -15.52 -16.53
CA SER A 34 1.32 -15.90 -16.58
C SER A 34 0.44 -14.79 -17.18
N HIS A 35 -0.39 -15.15 -18.17
CA HIS A 35 -1.56 -14.38 -18.57
C HIS A 35 -2.67 -14.45 -17.50
N TYR A 36 -3.66 -13.59 -17.59
CA TYR A 36 -4.84 -13.66 -16.70
C TYR A 36 -5.53 -15.03 -16.73
N ALA A 37 -5.65 -15.62 -17.93
CA ALA A 37 -6.21 -16.96 -18.11
C ALA A 37 -5.39 -18.05 -17.38
N ASP A 38 -4.05 -17.96 -17.39
CA ASP A 38 -3.17 -18.87 -16.67
C ASP A 38 -3.37 -18.77 -15.15
N VAL A 39 -3.46 -17.53 -14.63
CA VAL A 39 -3.76 -17.28 -13.21
C VAL A 39 -5.10 -17.91 -12.81
N ARG A 40 -6.16 -17.68 -13.61
CA ARG A 40 -7.49 -18.25 -13.36
C ARG A 40 -7.44 -19.78 -13.38
N LYS A 41 -6.82 -20.36 -14.40
CA LYS A 41 -6.66 -21.81 -14.54
C LYS A 41 -5.90 -22.42 -13.35
N PHE A 42 -4.83 -21.75 -12.90
CA PHE A 42 -4.05 -22.19 -11.74
C PHE A 42 -4.92 -22.22 -10.47
N LEU A 43 -5.65 -21.13 -10.18
CA LEU A 43 -6.54 -21.05 -9.03
C LEU A 43 -7.69 -22.06 -9.10
N ASP A 44 -8.29 -22.26 -10.28
CA ASP A 44 -9.34 -23.27 -10.49
C ASP A 44 -8.80 -24.69 -10.32
N SER A 45 -7.54 -24.95 -10.69
CA SER A 45 -6.87 -26.23 -10.45
C SER A 45 -6.68 -26.49 -8.95
N LEU A 46 -6.28 -25.47 -8.17
CA LEU A 46 -6.19 -25.58 -6.70
C LEU A 46 -7.56 -25.88 -6.08
N ARG A 47 -8.64 -25.24 -6.60
CA ARG A 47 -10.02 -25.49 -6.15
C ARG A 47 -10.46 -26.90 -6.48
N ALA A 48 -10.18 -27.40 -7.68
CA ALA A 48 -10.52 -28.76 -8.12
C ALA A 48 -9.79 -29.83 -7.28
N LEU A 49 -8.56 -29.57 -6.88
CA LEU A 49 -7.77 -30.41 -5.97
C LEU A 49 -8.21 -30.28 -4.50
N ARG A 50 -9.23 -29.46 -4.19
CA ARG A 50 -9.72 -29.19 -2.83
C ARG A 50 -8.61 -28.69 -1.90
N ALA A 51 -7.72 -27.84 -2.42
CA ALA A 51 -6.75 -27.16 -1.58
C ALA A 51 -7.47 -26.43 -0.43
N PRO A 52 -6.94 -26.44 0.81
CA PRO A 52 -7.58 -25.81 1.98
C PRO A 52 -7.45 -24.27 1.89
N LEU A 53 -8.11 -23.69 0.90
CA LEU A 53 -8.07 -22.26 0.54
C LEU A 53 -9.49 -21.74 0.32
N ALA A 54 -9.74 -20.48 0.69
CA ALA A 54 -10.94 -19.77 0.26
C ALA A 54 -10.59 -18.84 -0.92
N PHE A 55 -11.49 -18.72 -1.87
CA PHE A 55 -11.29 -18.00 -3.12
C PHE A 55 -12.37 -16.95 -3.30
N GLY A 56 -12.02 -15.78 -3.80
CA GLY A 56 -12.95 -14.71 -4.09
C GLY A 56 -12.42 -13.71 -5.12
N SER A 57 -13.13 -12.60 -5.24
CA SER A 57 -12.72 -11.43 -6.02
C SER A 57 -12.83 -10.20 -5.12
N ILE A 58 -11.81 -9.32 -5.13
CA ILE A 58 -11.91 -8.04 -4.41
C ILE A 58 -12.80 -7.04 -5.16
N GLY A 59 -13.00 -7.23 -6.47
CA GLY A 59 -13.77 -6.36 -7.35
C GLY A 59 -13.47 -6.65 -8.80
N LYS A 60 -13.84 -5.69 -9.66
CA LYS A 60 -13.61 -5.77 -11.10
C LYS A 60 -12.74 -4.62 -11.57
N THR A 61 -11.91 -4.89 -12.58
CA THR A 61 -11.17 -3.88 -13.33
C THR A 61 -12.09 -3.07 -14.23
N SER A 62 -11.56 -2.02 -14.86
CA SER A 62 -12.32 -1.20 -15.83
C SER A 62 -12.81 -1.99 -17.03
N GLU A 63 -12.10 -3.02 -17.48
CA GLU A 63 -12.50 -3.92 -18.57
C GLU A 63 -13.37 -5.11 -18.08
N GLY A 64 -13.76 -5.10 -16.80
CA GLY A 64 -14.68 -6.08 -16.23
C GLY A 64 -14.08 -7.40 -15.78
N ARG A 65 -12.73 -7.54 -15.78
CA ARG A 65 -12.05 -8.73 -15.22
C ARG A 65 -12.16 -8.75 -13.71
N ASP A 66 -12.41 -9.92 -13.13
CA ASP A 66 -12.33 -10.12 -11.69
C ASP A 66 -10.88 -9.97 -11.22
N ILE A 67 -10.68 -9.34 -10.06
CA ILE A 67 -9.38 -9.28 -9.37
C ILE A 67 -9.39 -10.39 -8.32
N PRO A 68 -8.82 -11.57 -8.61
CA PRO A 68 -8.93 -12.73 -7.73
C PRO A 68 -8.09 -12.57 -6.47
N TYR A 69 -8.62 -13.06 -5.36
CA TYR A 69 -7.85 -13.28 -4.14
C TYR A 69 -8.00 -14.70 -3.60
N VAL A 70 -7.02 -15.08 -2.79
CA VAL A 70 -7.01 -16.34 -2.05
C VAL A 70 -6.80 -16.05 -0.58
N ILE A 71 -7.57 -16.72 0.29
CA ILE A 71 -7.33 -16.75 1.74
C ILE A 71 -6.75 -18.10 2.12
N ALA A 72 -5.69 -18.05 2.90
CA ALA A 72 -5.04 -19.24 3.44
C ALA A 72 -4.81 -19.07 4.96
N SER A 73 -5.26 -20.04 5.73
CA SER A 73 -5.05 -20.13 7.18
C SER A 73 -5.34 -21.54 7.70
N ARG A 74 -4.88 -21.89 8.89
CA ARG A 74 -5.20 -23.16 9.56
C ARG A 74 -5.63 -22.87 11.01
N PRO A 75 -6.91 -23.08 11.41
CA PRO A 75 -8.02 -23.53 10.53
C PRO A 75 -8.33 -22.51 9.42
N LEU A 76 -8.91 -22.99 8.31
CA LEU A 76 -9.30 -22.13 7.22
C LEU A 76 -10.42 -21.19 7.68
N VAL A 77 -10.29 -19.91 7.38
CA VAL A 77 -11.32 -18.88 7.52
C VAL A 77 -11.77 -18.40 6.15
N SER A 78 -13.03 -18.00 6.03
CA SER A 78 -13.63 -17.49 4.79
C SER A 78 -14.18 -16.08 4.93
N THR A 79 -14.26 -15.55 6.14
CA THR A 79 -14.81 -14.24 6.46
C THR A 79 -13.85 -13.43 7.34
N ALA A 80 -13.95 -12.11 7.25
CA ALA A 80 -13.19 -11.20 8.11
C ALA A 80 -13.52 -11.37 9.61
N SER A 81 -14.76 -11.73 9.92
CA SER A 81 -15.19 -12.01 11.30
C SER A 81 -14.46 -13.22 11.87
N GLU A 82 -14.42 -14.33 11.12
CA GLU A 82 -13.68 -15.53 11.52
C GLU A 82 -12.19 -15.25 11.69
N ALA A 83 -11.57 -14.49 10.76
CA ALA A 83 -10.16 -14.11 10.86
C ALA A 83 -9.86 -13.30 12.12
N LYS A 84 -10.73 -12.34 12.47
CA LYS A 84 -10.59 -11.53 13.69
C LYS A 84 -10.74 -12.38 14.96
N GLN A 85 -11.63 -13.37 14.96
CA GLN A 85 -11.81 -14.29 16.09
C GLN A 85 -10.58 -15.16 16.37
N LEU A 86 -9.79 -15.48 15.34
CA LEU A 86 -8.52 -16.20 15.52
C LEU A 86 -7.48 -15.38 16.30
N GLY A 87 -7.60 -14.06 16.35
CA GLY A 87 -6.66 -13.16 17.05
C GLY A 87 -5.25 -13.15 16.46
N ARG A 88 -5.06 -13.68 15.24
CA ARG A 88 -3.77 -13.78 14.55
C ARG A 88 -3.56 -12.59 13.62
N PRO A 89 -2.31 -12.24 13.28
CA PRO A 89 -2.03 -11.25 12.26
C PRO A 89 -2.66 -11.63 10.92
N ILE A 90 -3.25 -10.64 10.27
CA ILE A 90 -3.74 -10.75 8.89
C ILE A 90 -2.71 -10.08 7.99
N VAL A 91 -2.20 -10.82 7.01
CA VAL A 91 -1.21 -10.35 6.04
C VAL A 91 -1.87 -10.27 4.67
N TYR A 92 -1.85 -9.09 4.06
CA TYR A 92 -2.30 -8.87 2.69
C TYR A 92 -1.07 -8.74 1.79
N VAL A 93 -0.95 -9.59 0.79
CA VAL A 93 0.14 -9.57 -0.20
C VAL A 93 -0.47 -9.41 -1.57
N GLN A 94 -0.01 -8.40 -2.31
CA GLN A 94 -0.40 -8.21 -3.71
C GLN A 94 0.80 -8.22 -4.65
N GLY A 95 0.56 -8.70 -5.86
CA GLY A 95 1.52 -8.64 -6.95
C GLY A 95 0.88 -8.01 -8.19
N ASN A 96 1.75 -7.57 -9.12
CA ASN A 96 1.35 -7.12 -10.44
C ASN A 96 0.51 -5.83 -10.43
N ILE A 97 0.75 -4.89 -9.51
CA ILE A 97 0.13 -3.56 -9.54
C ILE A 97 0.63 -2.79 -10.78
N HIS A 98 1.92 -2.90 -11.11
CA HIS A 98 2.48 -2.58 -12.39
C HIS A 98 2.59 -3.87 -13.20
N ALA A 99 1.82 -4.00 -14.25
CA ALA A 99 1.61 -5.31 -14.85
C ALA A 99 2.80 -5.82 -15.71
N GLY A 100 3.76 -4.96 -16.01
CA GLY A 100 5.04 -5.37 -16.60
C GLY A 100 6.02 -5.99 -15.58
N GLU A 101 5.78 -5.80 -14.28
CA GLU A 101 6.55 -6.33 -13.16
C GLU A 101 5.96 -7.68 -12.76
N VAL A 102 6.49 -8.75 -13.34
CA VAL A 102 5.74 -10.00 -13.47
C VAL A 102 6.02 -11.05 -12.40
N GLU A 103 7.20 -11.03 -11.76
CA GLU A 103 7.64 -12.08 -10.84
C GLU A 103 6.81 -12.17 -9.56
N GLY A 104 6.30 -11.03 -9.05
CA GLY A 104 5.46 -11.00 -7.85
C GLY A 104 4.20 -11.84 -8.00
N LYS A 105 3.54 -11.75 -9.17
CA LYS A 105 2.39 -12.57 -9.52
C LYS A 105 2.71 -14.06 -9.48
N ASP A 106 3.77 -14.44 -10.18
CA ASP A 106 4.13 -15.85 -10.37
C ASP A 106 4.71 -16.48 -9.10
N ALA A 107 5.51 -15.72 -8.33
CA ALA A 107 6.01 -16.14 -7.02
C ALA A 107 4.89 -16.37 -6.01
N LEU A 108 3.90 -15.47 -5.98
CA LEU A 108 2.78 -15.56 -5.06
C LEU A 108 1.89 -16.77 -5.36
N LEU A 109 1.64 -17.09 -6.64
CA LEU A 109 0.91 -18.29 -7.04
C LEU A 109 1.63 -19.56 -6.56
N ALA A 110 2.94 -19.67 -6.78
CA ALA A 110 3.73 -20.81 -6.33
C ALA A 110 3.70 -20.94 -4.79
N LEU A 111 3.87 -19.82 -4.07
CA LEU A 111 3.85 -19.80 -2.62
C LEU A 111 2.50 -20.26 -2.02
N ILE A 112 1.38 -19.79 -2.59
CA ILE A 112 0.02 -20.21 -2.16
C ILE A 112 -0.13 -21.73 -2.31
N ARG A 113 0.27 -22.30 -3.46
CA ARG A 113 0.26 -23.74 -3.70
C ARG A 113 1.06 -24.49 -2.63
N ASP A 114 2.30 -24.08 -2.43
CA ASP A 114 3.23 -24.79 -1.57
C ASP A 114 2.80 -24.74 -0.09
N LEU A 115 2.26 -23.60 0.37
CA LEU A 115 1.69 -23.46 1.70
C LEU A 115 0.44 -24.32 1.89
N ALA A 116 -0.46 -24.35 0.89
CA ALA A 116 -1.72 -25.09 0.95
C ALA A 116 -1.52 -26.60 1.03
N PHE A 117 -0.58 -27.14 0.23
CA PHE A 117 -0.32 -28.59 0.17
C PHE A 117 0.75 -29.10 1.12
N SER A 118 1.38 -28.21 1.94
CA SER A 118 2.33 -28.63 2.95
C SER A 118 1.66 -29.53 4.00
N SER A 119 2.18 -30.74 4.18
CA SER A 119 1.75 -31.66 5.26
C SER A 119 2.39 -31.32 6.61
N LYS A 120 3.39 -30.44 6.62
CA LYS A 120 4.08 -30.00 7.85
C LYS A 120 3.41 -28.74 8.41
N PRO A 121 3.55 -28.48 9.72
CA PRO A 121 3.22 -27.17 10.28
C PRO A 121 3.92 -26.05 9.48
N ASN A 122 3.21 -24.97 9.22
CA ASN A 122 3.77 -23.83 8.50
C ASN A 122 3.15 -22.51 9.01
N VAL A 123 3.49 -21.41 8.38
CA VAL A 123 3.06 -20.06 8.80
C VAL A 123 1.55 -19.90 8.92
N LEU A 124 0.76 -20.67 8.15
CA LEU A 124 -0.71 -20.63 8.18
C LEU A 124 -1.31 -21.07 9.53
N ASP A 125 -0.52 -21.73 10.37
CA ASP A 125 -0.92 -22.08 11.73
C ASP A 125 -0.92 -20.85 12.66
N SER A 126 -0.30 -19.73 12.25
CA SER A 126 -0.08 -18.55 13.08
C SER A 126 -0.57 -17.24 12.44
N ILE A 127 -0.87 -17.23 11.15
CA ILE A 127 -1.36 -16.04 10.41
C ILE A 127 -2.59 -16.35 9.56
N VAL A 128 -3.24 -15.30 9.10
CA VAL A 128 -4.21 -15.35 7.99
C VAL A 128 -3.57 -14.61 6.80
N LEU A 129 -3.33 -15.33 5.70
CA LEU A 129 -2.81 -14.77 4.47
C LEU A 129 -3.97 -14.43 3.53
N ILE A 130 -3.98 -13.20 3.02
CA ILE A 130 -4.81 -12.75 1.90
C ILE A 130 -3.86 -12.46 0.74
N ALA A 131 -3.94 -13.22 -0.32
CA ALA A 131 -3.06 -13.10 -1.48
C ALA A 131 -3.84 -12.65 -2.71
N VAL A 132 -3.39 -11.56 -3.35
CA VAL A 132 -3.94 -10.99 -4.60
C VAL A 132 -2.84 -11.08 -5.67
N PRO A 133 -2.75 -12.19 -6.41
CA PRO A 133 -1.61 -12.43 -7.31
C PRO A 133 -1.58 -11.52 -8.53
N ILE A 134 -2.73 -11.08 -9.02
CA ILE A 134 -2.84 -10.24 -10.21
C ILE A 134 -3.78 -9.05 -9.93
N TYR A 135 -3.19 -7.94 -9.50
CA TYR A 135 -3.95 -6.74 -9.13
C TYR A 135 -4.38 -5.94 -10.35
N ASN A 136 -3.47 -5.64 -11.27
CA ASN A 136 -3.71 -4.93 -12.54
C ASN A 136 -3.94 -5.94 -13.67
N ALA A 137 -5.11 -6.61 -13.65
CA ALA A 137 -5.41 -7.64 -14.63
C ALA A 137 -5.57 -7.10 -16.06
N ASP A 138 -6.01 -5.85 -16.23
CA ASP A 138 -6.15 -5.24 -17.55
C ASP A 138 -4.79 -4.87 -18.15
N GLY A 139 -3.92 -4.24 -17.38
CA GLY A 139 -2.55 -3.94 -17.80
C GLY A 139 -1.74 -5.20 -18.09
N ASN A 140 -2.02 -6.30 -17.36
CA ASN A 140 -1.39 -7.59 -17.61
C ASN A 140 -1.70 -8.13 -19.00
N GLU A 141 -2.93 -7.99 -19.49
CA GLU A 141 -3.32 -8.50 -20.81
C GLU A 141 -2.89 -7.63 -21.99
N ARG A 142 -2.28 -6.48 -21.73
CA ARG A 142 -1.67 -5.63 -22.76
C ARG A 142 -0.22 -6.02 -23.02
N PHE A 143 -0.02 -7.30 -23.32
CA PHE A 143 1.30 -7.86 -23.63
C PHE A 143 1.93 -7.19 -24.86
N ALA A 144 3.18 -6.82 -24.72
CA ALA A 144 4.04 -6.37 -25.80
C ALA A 144 5.49 -6.81 -25.50
N PRO A 145 6.40 -6.70 -26.47
CA PRO A 145 7.80 -6.99 -26.21
C PRO A 145 8.32 -6.24 -24.98
N GLN A 146 9.12 -6.92 -24.17
CA GLN A 146 9.74 -6.34 -22.98
C GLN A 146 10.47 -5.04 -23.32
N SER A 147 11.15 -4.99 -24.47
CA SER A 147 11.84 -3.80 -24.99
C SER A 147 10.91 -2.58 -25.26
N VAL A 148 9.59 -2.77 -25.20
CA VAL A 148 8.57 -1.70 -25.33
C VAL A 148 7.97 -1.37 -23.97
N ASN A 149 7.51 -2.39 -23.24
CA ASN A 149 6.76 -2.20 -22.00
C ASN A 149 7.65 -2.04 -20.74
N ARG A 150 8.87 -2.63 -20.75
CA ARG A 150 9.84 -2.61 -19.62
C ARG A 150 11.28 -2.67 -20.16
N THR A 151 11.75 -1.58 -20.75
CA THR A 151 13.05 -1.50 -21.44
C THR A 151 14.24 -1.88 -20.56
N GLU A 152 14.15 -1.62 -19.25
CA GLU A 152 15.18 -1.91 -18.24
C GLU A 152 15.18 -3.35 -17.71
N GLN A 153 14.16 -4.14 -18.03
CA GLN A 153 13.97 -5.46 -17.42
C GLN A 153 14.58 -6.59 -18.28
N ASN A 154 15.23 -7.55 -17.64
CA ASN A 154 15.78 -8.74 -18.31
C ASN A 154 14.71 -9.84 -18.44
N GLY A 155 13.89 -9.75 -19.49
CA GLY A 155 12.82 -10.72 -19.78
C GLY A 155 11.68 -10.75 -18.76
N PRO A 156 10.68 -11.57 -19.01
CA PRO A 156 10.47 -12.42 -20.19
C PRO A 156 10.25 -11.60 -21.47
N GLU A 157 10.23 -12.26 -22.64
CA GLU A 157 10.13 -11.57 -23.94
C GLU A 157 8.88 -10.69 -24.07
N GLN A 158 7.77 -11.15 -23.52
CA GLN A 158 6.49 -10.47 -23.53
C GLN A 158 6.05 -10.18 -22.10
N VAL A 159 5.64 -8.95 -21.84
CA VAL A 159 5.16 -8.49 -20.52
C VAL A 159 3.99 -7.54 -20.67
N GLY A 160 3.19 -7.38 -19.62
CA GLY A 160 2.13 -6.38 -19.55
C GLY A 160 2.67 -4.95 -19.48
N VAL A 161 1.76 -3.99 -19.37
CA VAL A 161 2.07 -2.55 -19.30
C VAL A 161 1.86 -2.01 -17.88
N ARG A 162 2.65 -1.02 -17.47
CA ARG A 162 2.60 -0.43 -16.14
C ARG A 162 1.21 0.09 -15.73
N PRO A 163 0.52 0.98 -16.50
CA PRO A 163 -0.77 1.53 -16.11
C PRO A 163 -1.91 0.52 -16.26
N ASN A 164 -3.05 0.82 -15.64
CA ASN A 164 -4.29 0.09 -15.87
C ASN A 164 -4.95 0.45 -17.22
N ALA A 165 -6.16 -0.07 -17.48
CA ALA A 165 -6.89 0.21 -18.72
C ALA A 165 -7.30 1.69 -18.88
N GLN A 166 -7.40 2.44 -17.80
CA GLN A 166 -7.68 3.88 -17.80
C GLN A 166 -6.41 4.75 -17.91
N ASN A 167 -5.25 4.14 -18.16
CA ASN A 167 -3.94 4.79 -18.19
C ASN A 167 -3.54 5.44 -16.86
N LEU A 168 -4.01 4.90 -15.74
CA LEU A 168 -3.64 5.32 -14.39
C LEU A 168 -2.54 4.42 -13.83
N ASP A 169 -1.55 5.02 -13.18
CA ASP A 169 -0.60 4.30 -12.33
C ASP A 169 -1.29 3.99 -10.99
N LEU A 170 -1.62 2.72 -10.77
CA LEU A 170 -2.35 2.28 -9.58
C LEU A 170 -1.57 2.52 -8.28
N ASN A 171 -0.22 2.55 -8.35
CA ASN A 171 0.63 2.90 -7.21
C ASN A 171 0.86 4.42 -7.07
N ARG A 172 -0.02 5.23 -7.65
CA ARG A 172 -0.16 6.68 -7.48
C ARG A 172 -1.60 7.07 -7.13
N ASP A 173 -2.47 6.07 -6.89
CA ASP A 173 -3.91 6.27 -6.80
C ASP A 173 -4.49 6.09 -5.39
N TYR A 174 -3.69 5.71 -4.38
CA TYR A 174 -4.20 5.37 -3.05
C TYR A 174 -4.89 6.53 -2.30
N VAL A 175 -4.54 7.78 -2.58
CA VAL A 175 -5.22 8.97 -1.98
C VAL A 175 -6.47 9.36 -2.76
N LYS A 176 -6.37 9.46 -4.09
CA LYS A 176 -7.49 9.92 -4.93
C LYS A 176 -8.51 8.82 -5.24
N ALA A 177 -8.08 7.56 -5.23
CA ALA A 177 -8.90 6.35 -5.42
C ALA A 177 -9.87 6.47 -6.62
N GLU A 178 -9.35 6.83 -7.78
CA GLU A 178 -10.11 6.99 -9.01
C GLU A 178 -10.30 5.66 -9.74
N ALA A 179 -9.26 4.81 -9.73
CA ALA A 179 -9.29 3.50 -10.35
C ALA A 179 -10.22 2.53 -9.62
N PRO A 180 -11.02 1.72 -10.34
CA PRO A 180 -11.86 0.69 -9.72
C PRO A 180 -11.05 -0.34 -8.93
N GLU A 181 -9.83 -0.65 -9.37
CA GLU A 181 -8.89 -1.54 -8.69
C GLU A 181 -8.52 -1.00 -7.29
N THR A 182 -8.17 0.29 -7.20
CA THR A 182 -7.85 0.94 -5.92
C THR A 182 -9.06 0.98 -4.99
N ARG A 183 -10.25 1.29 -5.52
CA ARG A 183 -11.50 1.29 -4.73
C ARG A 183 -11.83 -0.10 -4.19
N ALA A 184 -11.60 -1.13 -4.99
CA ALA A 184 -11.78 -2.52 -4.59
C ALA A 184 -10.80 -2.93 -3.48
N SER A 185 -9.52 -2.57 -3.62
CA SER A 185 -8.48 -2.80 -2.61
C SER A 185 -8.81 -2.10 -1.28
N LEU A 186 -9.19 -0.82 -1.31
CA LEU A 186 -9.59 -0.08 -0.11
C LEU A 186 -10.81 -0.71 0.58
N THR A 187 -11.79 -1.18 -0.19
CA THR A 187 -12.96 -1.88 0.35
C THR A 187 -12.57 -3.20 1.04
N MET A 188 -11.69 -3.97 0.40
CA MET A 188 -11.13 -5.20 0.98
C MET A 188 -10.38 -4.90 2.29
N PHE A 189 -9.52 -3.88 2.28
CA PHE A 189 -8.79 -3.45 3.47
C PHE A 189 -9.70 -2.97 4.61
N ASN A 190 -10.77 -2.25 4.28
CA ASN A 190 -11.73 -1.82 5.31
C ASN A 190 -12.49 -2.99 5.93
N THR A 191 -12.73 -4.05 5.16
CA THR A 191 -13.45 -5.24 5.60
C THR A 191 -12.57 -6.15 6.46
N TRP A 192 -11.37 -6.47 5.98
CA TRP A 192 -10.47 -7.44 6.61
C TRP A 192 -9.53 -6.82 7.63
N ASP A 193 -9.18 -5.55 7.43
CA ASP A 193 -8.29 -4.75 8.27
C ASP A 193 -6.96 -5.45 8.55
N PRO A 194 -6.16 -5.75 7.50
CA PRO A 194 -4.89 -6.45 7.64
C PRO A 194 -3.90 -5.67 8.51
N ASP A 195 -3.09 -6.40 9.27
CA ASP A 195 -2.01 -5.83 10.08
C ASP A 195 -0.77 -5.49 9.26
N VAL A 196 -0.54 -6.26 8.19
CA VAL A 196 0.63 -6.14 7.31
C VAL A 196 0.19 -6.11 5.85
N PHE A 197 0.72 -5.16 5.11
CA PHE A 197 0.59 -5.01 3.66
C PHE A 197 1.95 -5.23 3.00
N VAL A 198 1.99 -6.07 1.96
CA VAL A 198 3.19 -6.33 1.15
C VAL A 198 2.86 -6.10 -0.31
N ASP A 199 3.63 -5.24 -0.98
CA ASP A 199 3.49 -4.92 -2.40
C ASP A 199 4.70 -5.41 -3.18
N LEU A 200 4.48 -6.19 -4.23
CA LEU A 200 5.53 -6.89 -4.98
C LEU A 200 5.78 -6.22 -6.31
N HIS A 201 6.99 -5.67 -6.47
CA HIS A 201 7.46 -4.88 -7.60
C HIS A 201 8.77 -5.38 -8.18
N THR A 202 9.20 -4.71 -9.27
CA THR A 202 10.50 -4.88 -9.91
C THR A 202 11.19 -3.53 -10.01
N THR A 203 12.47 -3.44 -9.64
CA THR A 203 13.29 -2.23 -9.69
C THR A 203 13.33 -1.63 -11.10
N ASP A 204 13.71 -0.35 -11.15
CA ASP A 204 14.03 0.38 -12.36
C ASP A 204 15.47 0.93 -12.29
N GLY A 205 16.26 0.70 -13.29
CA GLY A 205 17.45 1.45 -13.68
C GLY A 205 18.79 1.09 -13.04
N SER A 206 19.01 1.30 -11.75
CA SER A 206 20.34 1.22 -11.15
C SER A 206 20.96 -0.19 -11.13
N PHE A 207 22.25 -0.27 -11.47
CA PHE A 207 23.01 -1.53 -11.48
C PHE A 207 23.63 -1.80 -10.11
N HIS A 208 22.98 -2.64 -9.31
CA HIS A 208 23.40 -3.01 -7.96
C HIS A 208 23.57 -4.53 -7.81
N GLY A 209 24.20 -4.96 -6.71
CA GLY A 209 24.49 -6.38 -6.45
C GLY A 209 23.45 -7.10 -5.60
N TYR A 210 22.24 -6.57 -5.47
CA TYR A 210 21.18 -7.16 -4.65
C TYR A 210 20.17 -7.89 -5.53
N ALA A 211 19.72 -9.08 -5.10
CA ALA A 211 18.67 -9.82 -5.79
C ALA A 211 17.29 -9.15 -5.66
N LEU A 212 17.13 -8.37 -4.58
CA LEU A 212 15.91 -7.66 -4.25
C LEU A 212 16.24 -6.49 -3.32
N THR A 213 15.56 -5.36 -3.51
CA THR A 213 15.55 -4.26 -2.55
C THR A 213 14.17 -4.13 -1.92
N TYR A 214 14.07 -3.52 -0.74
CA TYR A 214 12.82 -3.41 0.01
C TYR A 214 12.73 -2.07 0.74
N SER A 215 11.51 -1.66 1.07
CA SER A 215 11.29 -0.47 1.89
C SER A 215 10.14 -0.66 2.88
N PRO A 216 10.25 -0.12 4.10
CA PRO A 216 9.08 0.12 4.94
C PRO A 216 8.28 1.30 4.39
N SER A 217 7.16 1.64 5.04
CA SER A 217 6.56 2.97 4.85
C SER A 217 7.55 4.05 5.26
N LEU A 218 7.80 5.00 4.35
CA LEU A 218 8.79 6.08 4.51
C LEU A 218 8.19 7.35 5.11
N SER A 219 6.85 7.47 5.13
CA SER A 219 6.19 8.65 5.66
C SER A 219 6.50 8.85 7.15
N PRO A 220 6.97 10.05 7.57
CA PRO A 220 7.12 10.35 9.00
C PRO A 220 5.81 10.28 9.80
N ALA A 221 4.65 10.37 9.13
CA ALA A 221 3.34 10.13 9.75
C ALA A 221 3.09 8.65 10.08
N ALA A 222 3.85 7.70 9.53
CA ALA A 222 3.73 6.27 9.80
C ALA A 222 4.48 5.84 11.07
N VAL A 223 4.20 6.50 12.18
CA VAL A 223 4.95 6.40 13.45
C VAL A 223 4.93 5.01 14.11
N PHE A 224 3.98 4.16 13.78
CA PHE A 224 3.89 2.79 14.31
C PHE A 224 4.49 1.77 13.34
N GLY A 225 3.77 1.45 12.28
CA GLY A 225 4.12 0.38 11.35
C GLY A 225 5.43 0.64 10.60
N GLY A 226 5.67 1.87 10.14
CA GLY A 226 6.88 2.26 9.43
C GLY A 226 8.14 2.12 10.29
N VAL A 227 8.09 2.64 11.53
CA VAL A 227 9.21 2.55 12.48
C VAL A 227 9.49 1.10 12.88
N TYR A 228 8.45 0.33 13.21
CA TYR A 228 8.63 -1.07 13.60
C TYR A 228 9.20 -1.93 12.45
N ALA A 229 8.69 -1.73 11.23
CA ALA A 229 9.22 -2.43 10.06
C ALA A 229 10.70 -2.11 9.86
N ARG A 230 11.06 -0.83 9.86
CA ARG A 230 12.41 -0.35 9.61
C ARG A 230 13.43 -0.83 10.65
N ASP A 231 13.09 -0.70 11.93
CA ASP A 231 14.07 -0.86 13.01
C ASP A 231 14.07 -2.28 13.60
N SER A 232 13.02 -3.08 13.37
CA SER A 232 12.88 -4.39 14.03
C SER A 232 12.64 -5.54 13.06
N LEU A 233 11.84 -5.36 12.01
CA LEU A 233 11.43 -6.47 11.14
C LEU A 233 12.39 -6.66 9.97
N LEU A 234 12.64 -5.60 9.21
CA LEU A 234 13.43 -5.65 7.98
C LEU A 234 14.93 -5.93 8.19
N PRO A 235 15.59 -5.48 9.27
CA PRO A 235 16.97 -5.93 9.56
C PRO A 235 17.09 -7.44 9.77
N VAL A 236 16.13 -8.05 10.46
CA VAL A 236 16.09 -9.51 10.65
C VAL A 236 15.78 -10.22 9.35
N LEU A 237 14.87 -9.66 8.54
CA LEU A 237 14.57 -10.18 7.21
C LEU A 237 15.81 -10.22 6.32
N ARG A 238 16.57 -9.11 6.25
CA ARG A 238 17.84 -9.03 5.49
C ARG A 238 18.79 -10.14 5.87
N GLU A 239 19.01 -10.34 7.16
CA GLU A 239 19.92 -11.37 7.65
C GLU A 239 19.43 -12.78 7.29
N ARG A 240 18.12 -13.05 7.34
CA ARG A 240 17.55 -14.34 6.95
C ARG A 240 17.67 -14.59 5.45
N MET A 241 17.35 -13.61 4.62
CA MET A 241 17.51 -13.71 3.17
C MET A 241 18.95 -14.07 2.79
N ARG A 242 19.93 -13.46 3.46
CA ARG A 242 21.34 -13.74 3.24
C ARG A 242 21.75 -15.14 3.73
N THR A 243 21.36 -15.52 4.96
CA THR A 243 21.89 -16.73 5.61
C THR A 243 21.11 -17.99 5.29
N ARG A 244 19.79 -17.89 5.03
CA ARG A 244 18.92 -19.04 4.79
C ARG A 244 18.63 -19.27 3.32
N ASP A 245 18.45 -18.18 2.57
CA ASP A 245 18.00 -18.23 1.18
C ASP A 245 19.13 -17.85 0.20
N SER A 246 20.29 -17.40 0.68
CA SER A 246 21.48 -17.03 -0.12
C SER A 246 21.22 -15.87 -1.09
N PHE A 247 20.35 -14.93 -0.71
CA PHE A 247 20.08 -13.71 -1.45
C PHE A 247 20.57 -12.48 -0.67
N GLU A 248 21.44 -11.69 -1.31
CA GLU A 248 21.75 -10.35 -0.81
C GLU A 248 20.58 -9.42 -1.14
N VAL A 249 20.09 -8.70 -0.11
CA VAL A 249 18.99 -7.74 -0.22
C VAL A 249 19.34 -6.44 0.52
N PHE A 250 18.75 -5.31 0.11
CA PHE A 250 19.09 -4.00 0.66
C PHE A 250 17.88 -3.08 0.76
N ASP A 251 18.06 -1.93 1.44
CA ASP A 251 17.05 -0.86 1.46
C ASP A 251 16.86 -0.30 0.05
N TYR A 252 15.60 -0.13 -0.38
CA TYR A 252 15.27 0.33 -1.74
C TYR A 252 15.78 1.73 -1.99
N GLY A 253 16.32 1.90 -3.19
CA GLY A 253 16.79 3.17 -3.71
C GLY A 253 17.47 2.99 -5.06
N ASN A 254 18.06 4.08 -5.55
CA ASN A 254 18.86 4.13 -6.76
C ASN A 254 20.12 4.94 -6.53
N PHE A 255 21.14 4.73 -7.34
CA PHE A 255 22.28 5.63 -7.37
C PHE A 255 21.83 7.00 -7.89
N ILE A 256 22.22 8.07 -7.19
CA ILE A 256 21.86 9.45 -7.55
C ILE A 256 22.35 9.79 -8.96
N SER A 257 23.51 9.23 -9.37
CA SER A 257 24.05 9.37 -10.73
C SER A 257 23.09 8.86 -11.82
N ASP A 258 22.28 7.85 -11.50
CA ASP A 258 21.37 7.21 -12.44
C ASP A 258 19.99 7.89 -12.47
N GLN A 259 19.67 8.66 -11.43
CA GLN A 259 18.41 9.41 -11.29
C GLN A 259 18.66 10.88 -10.90
N PRO A 260 19.10 11.73 -11.85
CA PRO A 260 19.28 13.15 -11.59
C PRO A 260 17.99 13.80 -11.08
N GLY A 261 18.06 14.51 -9.96
CA GLY A 261 16.90 15.16 -9.31
C GLY A 261 16.22 14.30 -8.24
N ALA A 262 16.71 13.11 -7.93
CA ALA A 262 16.25 12.31 -6.80
C ALA A 262 16.39 13.04 -5.45
N ILE A 263 17.36 13.94 -5.35
CA ILE A 263 17.58 14.84 -4.21
C ILE A 263 17.42 16.28 -4.69
N ALA A 264 16.69 17.10 -3.91
CA ALA A 264 16.46 18.50 -4.22
C ALA A 264 17.76 19.35 -4.16
N ASP A 265 18.74 18.94 -3.36
CA ASP A 265 20.06 19.58 -3.30
C ASP A 265 20.89 19.17 -4.51
N THR A 266 21.00 20.09 -5.46
CA THR A 266 21.75 19.91 -6.72
C THR A 266 23.26 19.79 -6.54
N SER A 267 23.79 20.03 -5.35
CA SER A 267 25.22 19.82 -5.03
C SER A 267 25.54 18.36 -4.71
N VAL A 268 24.53 17.52 -4.46
CA VAL A 268 24.68 16.10 -4.18
C VAL A 268 24.65 15.31 -5.49
N HIS A 269 25.79 14.76 -5.89
CA HIS A 269 25.95 14.02 -7.14
C HIS A 269 26.18 12.53 -6.94
N GLU A 270 26.51 12.09 -5.72
CA GLU A 270 26.83 10.72 -5.39
C GLU A 270 26.03 10.24 -4.18
N GLY A 271 25.69 8.96 -4.16
CA GLY A 271 24.99 8.30 -3.08
C GLY A 271 23.88 7.36 -3.56
N TRP A 272 23.19 6.82 -2.60
CA TRP A 272 22.03 5.94 -2.77
C TRP A 272 20.80 6.63 -2.19
N ALA A 273 19.77 6.88 -2.98
CA ALA A 273 18.57 7.62 -2.56
C ALA A 273 17.30 6.79 -2.73
N THR A 274 16.44 6.81 -1.73
CA THR A 274 15.14 6.15 -1.74
C THR A 274 14.07 6.96 -2.49
N TYR A 275 12.84 6.45 -2.55
CA TYR A 275 11.71 7.06 -3.25
C TYR A 275 10.88 7.99 -2.34
N ASP A 276 9.83 8.58 -2.92
CA ASP A 276 8.91 9.56 -2.35
C ASP A 276 8.09 8.97 -1.16
N PRO A 277 8.00 9.66 0.00
CA PRO A 277 7.30 9.19 1.20
C PRO A 277 5.78 9.41 1.18
N ARG A 278 5.24 10.07 0.15
CA ARG A 278 3.83 10.47 0.08
C ARG A 278 2.87 9.27 -0.01
N PRO A 279 1.65 9.37 0.55
CA PRO A 279 0.69 8.27 0.62
C PRO A 279 -0.02 7.95 -0.70
N ARG A 280 0.28 8.63 -1.81
CA ARG A 280 -0.12 8.18 -3.15
C ARG A 280 0.40 6.77 -3.46
N PHE A 281 1.50 6.35 -2.84
CA PHE A 281 2.07 5.01 -2.89
C PHE A 281 1.42 4.10 -1.84
N GLY A 282 1.07 2.86 -2.22
CA GLY A 282 0.35 1.94 -1.34
C GLY A 282 1.07 1.65 -0.02
N THR A 283 2.37 1.39 -0.06
CA THR A 283 3.16 1.10 1.14
C THR A 283 3.12 2.26 2.14
N ASN A 284 3.26 3.51 1.67
CA ASN A 284 3.19 4.70 2.52
C ASN A 284 1.77 4.97 3.02
N TYR A 285 0.77 4.78 2.15
CA TYR A 285 -0.65 4.93 2.51
C TYR A 285 -1.05 4.01 3.67
N TYR A 286 -0.70 2.73 3.58
CA TYR A 286 -1.04 1.79 4.65
C TYR A 286 -0.23 2.04 5.92
N GLY A 287 0.98 2.61 5.79
CA GLY A 287 1.74 3.08 6.95
C GLY A 287 1.04 4.18 7.74
N ILE A 288 0.48 5.19 7.06
CA ILE A 288 -0.30 6.28 7.70
C ILE A 288 -1.62 5.74 8.30
N ARG A 289 -2.16 4.65 7.76
CA ARG A 289 -3.31 3.95 8.38
C ARG A 289 -2.95 3.19 9.66
N GLY A 290 -1.70 3.28 10.15
CA GLY A 290 -1.23 2.58 11.33
C GLY A 290 -0.92 1.10 11.09
N ARG A 291 -0.68 0.68 9.84
CA ARG A 291 -0.35 -0.70 9.46
C ARG A 291 1.11 -0.82 9.05
N ILE A 292 1.65 -2.04 9.05
CA ILE A 292 2.99 -2.31 8.55
C ILE A 292 2.92 -2.41 7.02
N GLY A 293 3.50 -1.44 6.32
CA GLY A 293 3.66 -1.47 4.87
C GLY A 293 5.07 -1.92 4.50
N ILE A 294 5.18 -2.86 3.56
CA ILE A 294 6.46 -3.37 3.04
C ILE A 294 6.41 -3.37 1.51
N LEU A 295 7.37 -2.67 0.91
CA LEU A 295 7.65 -2.70 -0.51
C LEU A 295 8.70 -3.78 -0.78
N SER A 296 8.52 -4.55 -1.84
CA SER A 296 9.50 -5.50 -2.37
C SER A 296 9.77 -5.17 -3.83
N GLU A 297 11.05 -5.03 -4.19
CA GLU A 297 11.52 -4.64 -5.51
C GLU A 297 12.56 -5.63 -6.00
N ALA A 298 12.14 -6.65 -6.77
CA ALA A 298 13.06 -7.61 -7.36
C ALA A 298 13.97 -6.93 -8.41
N TYR A 299 15.21 -7.38 -8.52
CA TYR A 299 16.19 -6.74 -9.39
C TYR A 299 15.88 -6.97 -10.87
N SER A 300 15.52 -5.91 -11.59
CA SER A 300 15.07 -5.96 -12.98
C SER A 300 16.06 -6.63 -13.93
N HIS A 301 17.35 -6.49 -13.68
CA HIS A 301 18.41 -7.05 -14.53
C HIS A 301 18.72 -8.53 -14.28
N ASP A 302 18.14 -9.13 -13.25
CA ASP A 302 18.21 -10.58 -13.03
C ASP A 302 17.25 -11.32 -13.98
N SER A 303 17.55 -12.60 -14.24
CA SER A 303 16.64 -13.45 -15.00
C SER A 303 15.30 -13.61 -14.30
N LEU A 304 14.22 -13.87 -15.04
CA LEU A 304 12.89 -14.13 -14.46
C LEU A 304 12.94 -15.23 -13.40
N ALA A 305 13.72 -16.30 -13.62
CA ALA A 305 13.87 -17.38 -12.64
C ALA A 305 14.42 -16.88 -11.30
N ARG A 306 15.44 -16.02 -11.33
CA ARG A 306 16.07 -15.49 -10.13
C ARG A 306 15.16 -14.47 -9.43
N ARG A 307 14.46 -13.60 -10.19
CA ARG A 307 13.47 -12.67 -9.64
C ARG A 307 12.31 -13.40 -8.95
N VAL A 308 11.72 -14.41 -9.59
CA VAL A 308 10.67 -15.24 -8.98
C VAL A 308 11.19 -15.93 -7.71
N ALA A 309 12.40 -16.48 -7.73
CA ALA A 309 12.98 -17.17 -6.58
C ALA A 309 13.24 -16.21 -5.38
N SER A 310 13.83 -15.04 -5.65
CA SER A 310 14.11 -14.04 -4.61
C SER A 310 12.82 -13.45 -4.02
N THR A 311 11.82 -13.17 -4.84
CA THR A 311 10.50 -12.69 -4.39
C THR A 311 9.76 -13.75 -3.58
N TYR A 312 9.78 -15.00 -4.02
CA TYR A 312 9.22 -16.12 -3.26
C TYR A 312 9.87 -16.25 -1.88
N ALA A 313 11.21 -16.24 -1.82
CA ALA A 313 11.96 -16.32 -0.56
C ALA A 313 11.64 -15.12 0.34
N PHE A 314 11.59 -13.92 -0.22
CA PHE A 314 11.27 -12.70 0.52
C PHE A 314 9.89 -12.78 1.17
N VAL A 315 8.84 -13.11 0.41
CA VAL A 315 7.49 -13.23 0.96
C VAL A 315 7.42 -14.34 2.01
N LYS A 316 8.05 -15.50 1.76
CA LYS A 316 8.14 -16.61 2.73
C LYS A 316 8.74 -16.15 4.06
N GLU A 317 9.87 -15.41 4.03
CA GLU A 317 10.52 -14.93 5.24
C GLU A 317 9.73 -13.81 5.93
N VAL A 318 9.05 -12.92 5.18
CA VAL A 318 8.11 -11.93 5.75
C VAL A 318 6.99 -12.65 6.51
N LEU A 319 6.34 -13.65 5.90
CA LEU A 319 5.28 -14.43 6.55
C LEU A 319 5.78 -15.17 7.80
N SER A 320 7.00 -15.71 7.74
CA SER A 320 7.65 -16.38 8.89
C SER A 320 7.88 -15.40 10.04
N LEU A 321 8.40 -14.21 9.76
CA LEU A 321 8.62 -13.17 10.77
C LEU A 321 7.31 -12.66 11.36
N VAL A 322 6.27 -12.46 10.53
CA VAL A 322 4.95 -12.07 11.01
C VAL A 322 4.35 -13.15 11.91
N ALA A 323 4.51 -14.43 11.57
CA ALA A 323 4.06 -15.53 12.40
C ALA A 323 4.78 -15.55 13.78
N GLU A 324 6.10 -15.35 13.78
CA GLU A 324 6.91 -15.32 15.00
C GLU A 324 6.64 -14.09 15.88
N LYS A 325 6.38 -12.93 15.25
CA LYS A 325 6.18 -11.65 15.94
C LYS A 325 4.70 -11.28 16.11
N GLY A 326 3.79 -12.22 15.90
CA GLY A 326 2.35 -11.98 15.79
C GLY A 326 1.75 -11.17 16.94
N ALA A 327 2.08 -11.51 18.19
CA ALA A 327 1.59 -10.78 19.36
C ALA A 327 2.06 -9.32 19.39
N ALA A 328 3.33 -9.05 19.05
CA ALA A 328 3.88 -7.70 18.98
C ALA A 328 3.22 -6.88 17.87
N ILE A 329 2.99 -7.48 16.70
CA ILE A 329 2.32 -6.85 15.57
C ILE A 329 0.86 -6.49 15.92
N LYS A 330 0.12 -7.43 16.52
CA LYS A 330 -1.27 -7.16 16.97
C LYS A 330 -1.33 -6.06 18.02
N SER A 331 -0.41 -6.05 18.99
CA SER A 331 -0.31 -4.98 19.98
C SER A 331 0.01 -3.62 19.32
N LEU A 332 0.92 -3.61 18.34
CA LEU A 332 1.31 -2.40 17.60
C LEU A 332 0.11 -1.79 16.85
N THR A 333 -0.60 -2.59 16.06
CA THR A 333 -1.75 -2.12 15.26
C THR A 333 -2.93 -1.71 16.15
N ALA A 334 -3.17 -2.42 17.26
CA ALA A 334 -4.16 -2.02 18.25
C ALA A 334 -3.82 -0.66 18.92
N ARG A 335 -2.55 -0.38 19.19
CA ARG A 335 -2.10 0.92 19.70
C ARG A 335 -2.31 2.02 18.66
N ALA A 336 -1.96 1.76 17.39
CA ALA A 336 -2.18 2.69 16.29
C ALA A 336 -3.66 3.07 16.14
N ASP A 337 -4.58 2.12 16.32
CA ASP A 337 -6.03 2.38 16.28
C ASP A 337 -6.54 3.12 17.52
N SER A 338 -5.97 2.85 18.69
CA SER A 338 -6.44 3.41 19.96
C SER A 338 -5.91 4.82 20.26
N GLN A 339 -4.72 5.16 19.76
CA GLN A 339 -4.10 6.46 20.03
C GLN A 339 -4.97 7.64 19.57
N PRO A 340 -5.48 7.68 18.32
CA PRO A 340 -6.35 8.78 17.91
C PRO A 340 -7.66 8.86 18.69
N LEU A 341 -8.17 7.75 19.23
CA LEU A 341 -9.36 7.76 20.08
C LEU A 341 -9.17 8.59 21.36
N ALA A 342 -7.95 8.71 21.85
CA ALA A 342 -7.62 9.53 23.01
C ALA A 342 -7.65 11.04 22.71
N TRP A 343 -7.45 11.45 21.47
CA TRP A 343 -7.39 12.88 21.09
C TRP A 343 -8.66 13.65 21.42
N GLY A 344 -9.84 13.00 21.29
CA GLY A 344 -11.11 13.61 21.66
C GLY A 344 -11.33 13.77 23.17
N ARG A 345 -10.49 13.15 24.03
CA ARG A 345 -10.63 13.18 25.50
C ARG A 345 -9.68 14.18 26.16
N SER A 346 -8.54 14.43 25.58
CA SER A 346 -7.50 15.30 26.13
C SER A 346 -6.78 16.04 25.00
N PRO A 347 -7.33 17.16 24.50
CA PRO A 347 -6.75 17.92 23.39
C PRO A 347 -5.31 18.38 23.65
N ASP A 348 -4.92 18.60 24.91
CA ASP A 348 -3.59 19.07 25.29
C ASP A 348 -2.50 17.97 25.25
N SER A 349 -2.90 16.69 25.15
CA SER A 349 -1.99 15.54 25.06
C SER A 349 -1.84 15.03 23.62
N VAL A 350 -2.24 15.82 22.65
CA VAL A 350 -2.35 15.41 21.26
C VAL A 350 -1.00 15.33 20.57
N GLN A 351 -0.69 14.18 20.01
CA GLN A 351 0.48 14.01 19.16
C GLN A 351 0.30 14.79 17.85
N MET A 352 1.32 15.53 17.47
CA MET A 352 1.35 16.23 16.17
C MET A 352 1.33 15.21 15.02
N VAL A 353 0.63 15.53 13.94
CA VAL A 353 0.59 14.73 12.71
C VAL A 353 1.41 15.45 11.63
N THR A 354 2.38 14.76 11.10
CA THR A 354 3.17 15.26 9.97
C THR A 354 2.31 15.26 8.71
N ILE A 355 2.20 16.43 8.06
CA ILE A 355 1.45 16.60 6.80
C ILE A 355 2.34 17.04 5.63
N ARG A 356 3.60 17.37 5.89
CA ARG A 356 4.66 17.56 4.90
C ARG A 356 5.97 17.01 5.40
N SER A 357 6.74 16.48 4.49
CA SER A 357 8.06 15.96 4.81
C SER A 357 9.05 16.20 3.68
N GLU A 358 10.33 16.15 4.01
CA GLU A 358 11.43 16.21 3.06
C GLU A 358 12.50 15.19 3.41
N LEU A 359 13.31 14.83 2.42
CA LEU A 359 14.43 13.91 2.59
C LEU A 359 15.49 14.55 3.48
N ILE A 360 15.96 13.83 4.49
CA ILE A 360 17.05 14.29 5.37
C ILE A 360 18.35 14.33 4.57
N THR A 361 18.98 15.49 4.51
CA THR A 361 20.24 15.72 3.78
C THR A 361 21.49 15.26 4.54
N THR A 362 21.37 14.88 5.82
CA THR A 362 22.45 14.23 6.59
C THR A 362 22.34 12.72 6.43
N PRO A 363 23.09 12.11 5.51
CA PRO A 363 22.93 10.70 5.17
C PRO A 363 23.59 9.80 6.19
N ARG A 364 23.12 8.54 6.23
CA ARG A 364 23.89 7.44 6.78
C ARG A 364 24.97 7.04 5.79
N VAL A 365 26.17 6.74 6.25
CA VAL A 365 27.23 6.19 5.37
C VAL A 365 27.22 4.67 5.49
N MET A 366 26.95 4.00 4.38
CA MET A 366 26.82 2.54 4.33
C MET A 366 27.61 1.93 3.18
N ASP A 367 27.85 0.64 3.28
CA ASP A 367 28.45 -0.15 2.22
C ASP A 367 27.33 -0.61 1.27
N VAL A 368 27.41 -0.18 0.01
CA VAL A 368 26.45 -0.50 -1.07
C VAL A 368 27.17 -1.32 -2.14
N ILE A 369 26.53 -2.43 -2.57
CA ILE A 369 27.09 -3.28 -3.63
C ILE A 369 26.68 -2.71 -4.98
N LYS A 370 27.65 -2.32 -5.80
CA LYS A 370 27.47 -1.79 -7.16
C LYS A 370 28.02 -2.77 -8.18
N GLU A 371 27.31 -2.95 -9.29
CA GLU A 371 27.81 -3.66 -10.48
C GLU A 371 28.62 -2.71 -11.35
N ASP A 372 29.75 -3.17 -11.87
CA ASP A 372 30.56 -2.41 -12.82
C ASP A 372 29.97 -2.55 -14.23
N ILE A 373 29.76 -1.41 -14.89
CA ILE A 373 29.36 -1.29 -16.29
C ILE A 373 30.60 -0.83 -17.06
N GLU A 374 30.86 -1.46 -18.20
CA GLU A 374 32.02 -1.11 -19.03
C GLU A 374 31.60 -0.74 -20.46
N LYS A 375 32.35 0.17 -21.07
CA LYS A 375 32.22 0.48 -22.51
C LYS A 375 32.77 -0.69 -23.31
N THR A 376 31.95 -1.27 -24.17
CA THR A 376 32.31 -2.43 -24.96
C THR A 376 32.96 -2.04 -26.29
N GLY A 377 32.86 -0.78 -26.72
CA GLY A 377 33.27 -0.32 -28.04
C GLY A 377 32.36 -0.83 -29.19
N ASP A 378 31.42 -1.72 -28.90
CA ASP A 378 30.44 -2.26 -29.84
C ASP A 378 29.08 -1.56 -29.66
N SER A 379 28.80 -0.59 -30.53
CA SER A 379 27.53 0.15 -30.52
C SER A 379 26.33 -0.71 -30.97
N SER A 380 26.54 -1.93 -31.46
CA SER A 380 25.45 -2.88 -31.76
C SER A 380 24.99 -3.66 -30.54
N LEU A 381 25.80 -3.72 -29.48
CA LEU A 381 25.44 -4.39 -28.23
C LEU A 381 24.29 -3.67 -27.53
N THR A 382 23.20 -4.37 -27.36
CA THR A 382 22.03 -3.92 -26.62
C THR A 382 21.72 -4.89 -25.49
N GLN A 383 21.72 -4.41 -24.25
CA GLN A 383 21.25 -5.16 -23.09
C GLN A 383 20.14 -4.36 -22.40
N PRO A 384 19.12 -5.02 -21.86
CA PRO A 384 18.03 -4.31 -21.18
C PRO A 384 18.54 -3.34 -20.11
N GLY A 385 18.11 -2.09 -20.17
CA GLY A 385 18.47 -1.04 -19.22
C GLY A 385 19.93 -0.54 -19.28
N VAL A 386 20.77 -1.11 -20.14
CA VAL A 386 22.17 -0.69 -20.29
C VAL A 386 22.29 0.34 -21.42
N PRO A 387 23.01 1.45 -21.24
CA PRO A 387 23.27 2.38 -22.33
C PRO A 387 23.89 1.69 -23.55
N ARG A 388 23.51 2.15 -24.72
CA ARG A 388 24.00 1.58 -25.98
C ARG A 388 25.53 1.67 -26.06
N GLY A 389 26.19 0.56 -26.37
CA GLY A 389 27.64 0.46 -26.42
C GLY A 389 28.32 0.23 -25.07
N GLU A 390 27.53 -0.01 -24.05
CA GLU A 390 27.97 -0.44 -22.72
C GLU A 390 27.50 -1.88 -22.45
N GLY A 391 28.15 -2.54 -21.49
CA GLY A 391 27.83 -3.90 -21.08
C GLY A 391 27.97 -4.11 -19.58
N ARG A 392 27.11 -4.94 -19.03
CA ARG A 392 27.24 -5.43 -17.65
C ARG A 392 28.43 -6.38 -17.57
N THR A 393 29.27 -6.21 -16.57
CA THR A 393 30.47 -7.03 -16.40
C THR A 393 30.25 -8.26 -15.53
N GLY A 394 29.16 -8.29 -14.74
CA GLY A 394 28.96 -9.28 -13.69
C GLY A 394 29.95 -9.16 -12.52
N ARG A 395 30.78 -8.12 -12.50
CA ARG A 395 31.69 -7.82 -11.39
C ARG A 395 31.02 -6.87 -10.44
N PHE A 396 30.99 -7.24 -9.17
CA PHE A 396 30.40 -6.47 -8.10
C PHE A 396 31.49 -5.94 -7.16
N ARG A 397 31.35 -4.70 -6.72
CA ARG A 397 32.21 -4.10 -5.72
C ARG A 397 31.41 -3.41 -4.63
N THR A 398 31.89 -3.46 -3.43
CA THR A 398 31.33 -2.70 -2.32
C THR A 398 31.87 -1.28 -2.36
N VAL A 399 30.97 -0.30 -2.33
CA VAL A 399 31.29 1.12 -2.30
C VAL A 399 30.70 1.73 -1.05
N ARG A 400 31.55 2.37 -0.25
CA ARG A 400 31.12 3.12 0.93
C ARG A 400 30.60 4.47 0.50
N MET A 401 29.31 4.73 0.68
CA MET A 401 28.66 5.95 0.17
C MET A 401 27.54 6.45 1.08
N PRO A 402 27.13 7.73 0.88
CA PRO A 402 25.95 8.28 1.53
C PRO A 402 24.67 7.53 1.11
N VAL A 403 23.79 7.23 2.09
CA VAL A 403 22.46 6.62 1.87
C VAL A 403 21.40 7.57 2.42
N TYR A 404 20.56 8.07 1.53
CA TYR A 404 19.47 9.00 1.80
C TYR A 404 18.13 8.24 1.82
N ASP A 405 17.71 7.79 2.98
CA ASP A 405 16.55 6.92 3.16
C ASP A 405 15.65 7.33 4.34
N ARG A 406 15.83 8.55 4.84
CA ARG A 406 15.06 9.09 5.95
C ARG A 406 14.38 10.39 5.57
N PHE A 407 13.19 10.55 6.08
CA PHE A 407 12.41 11.78 5.92
C PHE A 407 12.16 12.42 7.28
N THR A 408 12.14 13.75 7.29
CA THR A 408 11.78 14.56 8.45
C THR A 408 10.54 15.39 8.17
N SER A 409 9.79 15.71 9.22
CA SER A 409 8.67 16.64 9.10
C SER A 409 9.17 18.04 8.77
N THR A 410 8.49 18.68 7.82
CA THR A 410 8.62 20.13 7.56
C THR A 410 7.37 20.89 7.93
N LEU A 411 6.26 20.18 8.18
CA LEU A 411 5.02 20.77 8.64
C LEU A 411 4.20 19.75 9.43
N ASP A 412 4.01 20.03 10.69
CA ASP A 412 3.15 19.27 11.60
C ASP A 412 1.87 20.04 11.92
N ARG A 413 0.80 19.31 12.25
CA ARG A 413 -0.48 19.88 12.66
C ARG A 413 -1.01 19.18 13.91
N THR A 414 -1.52 19.99 14.84
CA THR A 414 -2.31 19.48 15.96
C THR A 414 -3.68 19.07 15.45
N PRO A 415 -4.11 17.81 15.62
CA PRO A 415 -5.44 17.37 15.24
C PRO A 415 -6.54 18.19 15.95
N PRO A 416 -7.53 18.75 15.21
CA PRO A 416 -8.73 19.29 15.84
C PRO A 416 -9.61 18.14 16.37
N ALA A 417 -10.64 18.42 17.16
CA ALA A 417 -11.62 17.40 17.54
C ALA A 417 -12.40 16.87 16.33
N ALA A 418 -12.64 17.73 15.32
CA ALA A 418 -13.25 17.37 14.06
C ALA A 418 -12.94 18.38 12.96
N TYR A 419 -13.01 17.88 11.72
CA TYR A 419 -13.17 18.69 10.51
C TYR A 419 -14.63 18.73 10.12
N VAL A 420 -15.09 19.88 9.63
CA VAL A 420 -16.45 20.07 9.13
C VAL A 420 -16.42 20.54 7.69
N LEU A 421 -17.14 19.79 6.83
CA LEU A 421 -17.31 20.06 5.41
C LEU A 421 -18.72 20.60 5.16
N ALA A 422 -18.89 21.40 4.11
CA ALA A 422 -20.20 21.91 3.72
C ALA A 422 -21.18 20.77 3.31
N PRO A 423 -22.50 21.00 3.36
CA PRO A 423 -23.48 20.00 2.95
C PRO A 423 -23.35 19.55 1.49
N GLY A 424 -22.72 20.37 0.62
CA GLY A 424 -22.47 20.11 -0.79
C GLY A 424 -21.31 19.17 -1.06
N ASP A 425 -20.35 19.00 -0.14
CA ASP A 425 -19.11 18.22 -0.31
C ASP A 425 -19.35 16.71 -0.25
N THR A 426 -20.38 16.24 -0.96
CA THR A 426 -20.79 14.84 -0.96
C THR A 426 -19.74 13.91 -1.56
N ALA A 427 -19.01 14.38 -2.57
CA ALA A 427 -17.93 13.63 -3.21
C ALA A 427 -16.78 13.38 -2.22
N VAL A 428 -16.33 14.43 -1.51
CA VAL A 428 -15.30 14.35 -0.48
C VAL A 428 -15.74 13.43 0.66
N ALA A 429 -16.98 13.59 1.15
CA ALA A 429 -17.53 12.74 2.21
C ALA A 429 -17.61 11.25 1.79
N THR A 430 -17.94 10.99 0.52
CA THR A 430 -17.99 9.64 -0.04
C THR A 430 -16.59 9.04 -0.14
N LEU A 431 -15.62 9.82 -0.58
CA LEU A 431 -14.23 9.38 -0.67
C LEU A 431 -13.63 9.09 0.71
N LEU A 432 -13.90 9.94 1.72
CA LEU A 432 -13.51 9.67 3.10
C LEU A 432 -14.06 8.33 3.62
N ARG A 433 -15.33 8.02 3.32
CA ARG A 433 -15.92 6.71 3.69
C ARG A 433 -15.24 5.55 2.97
N LEU A 434 -14.85 5.73 1.72
CA LEU A 434 -14.07 4.73 0.98
C LEU A 434 -12.69 4.50 1.63
N HIS A 435 -12.07 5.53 2.20
CA HIS A 435 -10.87 5.40 3.04
C HIS A 435 -11.14 4.72 4.39
N GLY A 436 -12.39 4.34 4.69
CA GLY A 436 -12.80 3.72 5.95
C GLY A 436 -12.91 4.72 7.11
N ILE A 437 -13.02 5.99 6.80
CA ILE A 437 -13.20 7.08 7.78
C ILE A 437 -14.69 7.26 8.05
N ARG A 438 -15.06 7.32 9.34
CA ARG A 438 -16.43 7.62 9.73
C ARG A 438 -16.74 9.09 9.50
N VAL A 439 -17.81 9.36 8.77
CA VAL A 439 -18.31 10.69 8.44
C VAL A 439 -19.76 10.78 8.91
N ASP A 440 -20.00 11.56 9.95
CA ASP A 440 -21.31 11.86 10.49
C ASP A 440 -21.95 13.05 9.75
N ARG A 441 -23.25 13.27 9.99
CA ARG A 441 -23.98 14.42 9.43
C ARG A 441 -24.68 15.19 10.54
N SER A 442 -24.69 16.53 10.46
CA SER A 442 -25.40 17.35 11.42
C SER A 442 -26.90 17.41 11.09
N ASP A 443 -27.76 17.34 12.11
CA ASP A 443 -29.22 17.46 11.93
C ASP A 443 -29.67 18.92 11.80
N SER A 444 -28.97 19.83 12.47
CA SER A 444 -29.30 21.26 12.55
C SER A 444 -28.06 22.12 12.38
N ALA A 445 -28.26 23.38 12.06
CA ALA A 445 -27.22 24.40 12.12
C ALA A 445 -26.76 24.60 13.57
N TRP A 446 -25.48 24.83 13.75
CA TRP A 446 -24.86 24.98 15.08
C TRP A 446 -23.68 25.95 15.06
N ARG A 447 -23.24 26.39 16.23
CA ARG A 447 -22.05 27.23 16.37
C ARG A 447 -21.05 26.58 17.28
N ALA A 448 -19.78 26.64 16.89
CA ALA A 448 -18.66 26.12 17.66
C ALA A 448 -17.42 27.01 17.56
N ARG A 449 -16.58 26.98 18.59
CA ARG A 449 -15.22 27.54 18.45
C ARG A 449 -14.38 26.67 17.53
N GLY A 450 -13.74 27.31 16.56
CA GLY A 450 -12.97 26.61 15.56
C GLY A 450 -12.00 27.53 14.86
N GLU A 451 -11.43 27.02 13.78
CA GLU A 451 -10.54 27.75 12.88
C GLU A 451 -11.01 27.60 11.44
N SER A 452 -10.95 28.70 10.69
CA SER A 452 -11.05 28.73 9.25
C SER A 452 -9.68 29.07 8.65
N PHE A 453 -9.39 28.55 7.46
CA PHE A 453 -8.12 28.79 6.78
C PHE A 453 -8.30 29.82 5.68
N THR A 454 -7.65 30.98 5.80
CA THR A 454 -7.63 32.02 4.79
C THR A 454 -6.52 31.73 3.78
N ILE A 455 -6.87 31.62 2.49
CA ILE A 455 -5.96 31.26 1.39
C ILE A 455 -5.18 32.49 0.96
N ASP A 456 -3.89 32.54 1.23
CA ASP A 456 -3.00 33.63 0.80
C ASP A 456 -2.48 33.41 -0.62
N SER A 457 -2.20 32.15 -1.00
CA SER A 457 -1.79 31.79 -2.36
C SER A 457 -2.22 30.39 -2.76
N ILE A 458 -2.47 30.23 -4.07
CA ILE A 458 -2.76 28.96 -4.74
C ILE A 458 -1.62 28.73 -5.74
N ILE A 459 -0.91 27.62 -5.62
CA ILE A 459 0.19 27.23 -6.50
C ILE A 459 -0.25 25.98 -7.23
N THR A 460 -0.44 26.07 -8.54
CA THR A 460 -0.84 24.93 -9.39
C THR A 460 0.35 24.48 -10.21
N ALA A 461 0.62 23.18 -10.24
CA ALA A 461 1.69 22.61 -11.04
C ALA A 461 1.41 22.82 -12.53
N SER A 462 2.45 23.22 -13.29
CA SER A 462 2.35 23.43 -14.73
C SER A 462 2.22 22.13 -15.52
N ARG A 463 2.79 21.04 -15.00
CA ARG A 463 2.72 19.71 -15.62
C ARG A 463 1.57 18.90 -15.05
N THR A 464 0.84 18.22 -15.92
CA THR A 464 -0.16 17.22 -15.53
C THR A 464 0.54 15.97 -15.00
N PHE A 465 0.07 15.46 -13.85
CA PHE A 465 0.51 14.20 -13.28
C PHE A 465 -0.72 13.36 -12.90
N GLN A 466 -0.82 12.15 -13.44
CA GLN A 466 -1.97 11.25 -13.23
C GLN A 466 -3.34 11.91 -13.49
N GLY A 467 -3.43 12.73 -14.54
CA GLY A 467 -4.64 13.47 -14.91
C GLY A 467 -4.89 14.77 -14.15
N HIS A 468 -4.05 15.12 -13.17
CA HIS A 468 -4.21 16.29 -12.30
C HIS A 468 -3.10 17.32 -12.46
N HIS A 469 -3.42 18.59 -12.23
CA HIS A 469 -2.45 19.63 -11.91
C HIS A 469 -2.38 19.77 -10.39
N GLU A 470 -1.34 19.25 -9.76
CA GLU A 470 -1.20 19.27 -8.30
C GLU A 470 -1.34 20.70 -7.75
N VAL A 471 -2.18 20.88 -6.74
CA VAL A 471 -2.41 22.16 -6.06
C VAL A 471 -1.73 22.19 -4.70
N ARG A 472 -1.07 23.30 -4.39
CA ARG A 472 -0.51 23.59 -3.08
C ARG A 472 -1.02 24.94 -2.59
N LEU A 473 -1.48 24.98 -1.36
CA LEU A 473 -1.94 26.20 -0.71
C LEU A 473 -0.89 26.72 0.27
N LYS A 474 -0.88 28.06 0.41
CA LYS A 474 -0.29 28.75 1.58
C LYS A 474 -1.37 29.67 2.15
N GLY A 475 -1.41 29.75 3.45
CA GLY A 475 -2.40 30.58 4.14
C GLY A 475 -2.22 30.56 5.65
N ARG A 476 -3.24 31.01 6.35
CA ARG A 476 -3.22 31.11 7.81
C ARG A 476 -4.54 30.66 8.40
N TRP A 477 -4.45 30.05 9.57
CA TRP A 477 -5.60 29.66 10.37
C TRP A 477 -6.04 30.83 11.26
N GLU A 478 -7.34 31.13 11.23
CA GLU A 478 -7.96 32.21 12.00
C GLU A 478 -8.98 31.63 12.98
N ARG A 479 -8.74 31.86 14.26
CA ARG A 479 -9.64 31.40 15.35
C ARG A 479 -10.88 32.27 15.44
N GLY A 480 -12.04 31.62 15.60
CA GLY A 480 -13.29 32.33 15.73
C GLY A 480 -14.48 31.44 16.07
N LEU A 481 -15.64 32.09 16.22
CA LEU A 481 -16.90 31.37 16.33
C LEU A 481 -17.41 31.02 14.95
N GLN A 482 -17.36 29.75 14.61
CA GLN A 482 -17.80 29.23 13.32
C GLN A 482 -19.29 28.96 13.33
N THR A 483 -20.00 29.37 12.26
CA THR A 483 -21.41 29.04 12.04
C THR A 483 -21.49 27.94 10.99
N LEU A 484 -21.97 26.78 11.40
CA LEU A 484 -21.96 25.56 10.61
C LEU A 484 -23.39 25.24 10.17
N PRO A 485 -23.67 25.09 8.87
CA PRO A 485 -25.00 24.80 8.34
C PRO A 485 -25.56 23.47 8.87
N SER A 486 -26.89 23.31 8.80
CA SER A 486 -27.50 21.99 8.93
C SER A 486 -27.04 21.08 7.80
N LYS A 487 -27.00 19.77 8.08
CA LYS A 487 -26.57 18.73 7.13
C LYS A 487 -25.08 18.80 6.74
N SER A 488 -24.24 19.60 7.41
CA SER A 488 -22.79 19.55 7.28
C SER A 488 -22.25 18.16 7.60
N PHE A 489 -21.17 17.77 6.92
CA PHE A 489 -20.47 16.53 7.25
C PHE A 489 -19.45 16.79 8.37
N ILE A 490 -19.39 15.90 9.34
CA ILE A 490 -18.53 16.01 10.52
C ILE A 490 -17.61 14.80 10.56
N VAL A 491 -16.30 15.05 10.50
CA VAL A 491 -15.25 14.06 10.47
C VAL A 491 -14.43 14.19 11.75
N SER A 492 -14.78 13.40 12.77
CA SER A 492 -14.01 13.39 14.02
C SER A 492 -12.62 12.79 13.80
N THR A 493 -11.61 13.38 14.41
CA THR A 493 -10.25 12.80 14.45
C THR A 493 -10.13 11.72 15.52
N ALA A 494 -11.02 11.71 16.52
CA ALA A 494 -11.10 10.68 17.55
C ALA A 494 -11.74 9.38 17.01
N GLN A 495 -11.08 8.78 16.04
CA GLN A 495 -11.44 7.49 15.43
C GLN A 495 -10.18 6.75 14.98
N PRO A 496 -10.21 5.43 14.81
CA PRO A 496 -9.15 4.73 14.11
C PRO A 496 -8.87 5.42 12.76
N ARG A 497 -7.62 5.58 12.38
CA ARG A 497 -7.21 6.37 11.20
C ARG A 497 -7.34 7.90 11.37
N GLY A 498 -7.39 8.42 12.61
CA GLY A 498 -7.43 9.87 12.86
C GLY A 498 -6.25 10.61 12.22
N GLU A 499 -5.07 10.01 12.15
CA GLU A 499 -3.89 10.54 11.44
C GLU A 499 -4.16 10.71 9.95
N LEU A 500 -4.78 9.73 9.32
CA LEU A 500 -5.18 9.80 7.90
C LEU A 500 -6.23 10.90 7.68
N VAL A 501 -7.18 11.09 8.61
CA VAL A 501 -8.16 12.19 8.55
C VAL A 501 -7.45 13.54 8.48
N VAL A 502 -6.47 13.76 9.36
CA VAL A 502 -5.68 15.02 9.38
C VAL A 502 -4.95 15.18 8.07
N TYR A 503 -4.23 14.13 7.64
CA TYR A 503 -3.42 14.19 6.43
C TYR A 503 -4.25 14.51 5.17
N LEU A 504 -5.41 13.91 5.02
CA LEU A 504 -6.27 14.10 3.84
C LEU A 504 -6.96 15.47 3.80
N LEU A 505 -7.33 16.03 4.95
CA LEU A 505 -8.17 17.24 5.04
C LEU A 505 -7.41 18.54 5.32
N GLU A 506 -6.14 18.45 5.72
CA GLU A 506 -5.34 19.67 5.90
C GLU A 506 -5.05 20.35 4.56
N PRO A 507 -5.33 21.67 4.44
CA PRO A 507 -5.19 22.40 3.18
C PRO A 507 -3.76 22.43 2.66
N GLU A 508 -2.79 22.31 3.54
CA GLU A 508 -1.37 22.41 3.23
C GLU A 508 -0.66 21.06 3.19
N SER A 509 -1.40 19.93 3.26
CA SER A 509 -0.83 18.60 3.11
C SER A 509 -0.15 18.43 1.74
N ASP A 510 0.99 17.74 1.72
CA ASP A 510 1.77 17.57 0.48
C ASP A 510 1.19 16.53 -0.48
N ASP A 511 0.22 15.73 -0.01
CA ASP A 511 -0.48 14.72 -0.82
C ASP A 511 -1.93 14.48 -0.36
N GLY A 512 -2.56 15.49 0.26
CA GLY A 512 -3.97 15.45 0.69
C GLY A 512 -4.96 15.71 -0.44
N PHE A 513 -6.23 15.82 -0.10
CA PHE A 513 -7.32 16.04 -1.07
C PHE A 513 -7.20 17.35 -1.84
N THR A 514 -6.61 18.38 -1.25
CA THR A 514 -6.30 19.64 -1.94
C THR A 514 -5.32 19.42 -3.09
N THR A 515 -4.27 18.64 -2.88
CA THR A 515 -3.26 18.33 -3.91
C THR A 515 -3.90 17.70 -5.14
N TRP A 516 -4.94 16.89 -4.94
CA TRP A 516 -5.64 16.13 -5.97
C TRP A 516 -6.94 16.80 -6.48
N ASN A 517 -7.04 18.12 -6.38
CA ASN A 517 -8.09 18.95 -6.99
C ASN A 517 -9.53 18.72 -6.46
N LEU A 518 -9.72 18.08 -5.30
CA LEU A 518 -11.06 17.78 -4.78
C LEU A 518 -11.83 19.05 -4.34
N PHE A 519 -11.14 20.16 -4.14
CA PHE A 519 -11.71 21.44 -3.70
C PHE A 519 -11.56 22.57 -4.72
N ASP A 520 -11.02 22.33 -5.93
CA ASP A 520 -10.62 23.37 -6.88
C ASP A 520 -11.73 24.37 -7.20
N GLY A 521 -12.98 23.90 -7.31
CA GLY A 521 -14.14 24.76 -7.58
C GLY A 521 -14.45 25.78 -6.48
N GLU A 522 -13.86 25.61 -5.28
CA GLU A 522 -14.10 26.46 -4.12
C GLU A 522 -12.87 27.29 -3.74
N LEU A 523 -11.69 27.00 -4.33
CA LEU A 523 -10.45 27.69 -3.99
C LEU A 523 -10.40 29.09 -4.60
N LYS A 524 -10.20 30.09 -3.75
CA LYS A 524 -10.05 31.48 -4.18
C LYS A 524 -9.02 32.20 -3.31
N LYS A 525 -8.06 32.88 -3.91
CA LYS A 525 -7.11 33.73 -3.18
C LYS A 525 -7.85 34.79 -2.37
N GLY A 526 -7.51 34.92 -1.09
CA GLY A 526 -8.19 35.77 -0.13
C GLY A 526 -9.50 35.19 0.42
N GLY A 527 -9.94 34.03 -0.11
CA GLY A 527 -11.13 33.30 0.36
C GLY A 527 -10.82 32.34 1.51
N GLN A 528 -11.88 31.74 2.04
CA GLN A 528 -11.78 30.70 3.08
C GLN A 528 -11.70 29.32 2.41
N PHE A 529 -10.84 28.45 2.94
CA PHE A 529 -10.81 27.04 2.56
C PHE A 529 -12.12 26.36 3.01
N PRO A 530 -12.71 25.42 2.22
CA PRO A 530 -14.04 24.88 2.50
C PRO A 530 -14.13 24.00 3.75
N VAL A 531 -12.99 23.58 4.31
CA VAL A 531 -12.96 22.73 5.51
C VAL A 531 -12.65 23.54 6.75
N THR A 532 -13.50 23.43 7.77
CA THR A 532 -13.38 24.14 9.06
C THR A 532 -12.87 23.18 10.14
N ARG A 533 -11.91 23.60 10.96
CA ARG A 533 -11.46 22.88 12.18
C ARG A 533 -12.33 23.24 13.37
N ILE A 534 -12.74 22.23 14.14
CA ILE A 534 -13.52 22.41 15.39
C ILE A 534 -12.78 21.73 16.55
N PHE A 535 -12.55 22.46 17.64
CA PHE A 535 -11.81 21.96 18.79
C PHE A 535 -12.69 21.43 19.92
N ASP A 536 -14.00 21.75 19.96
CA ASP A 536 -14.93 21.31 20.98
C ASP A 536 -16.26 20.87 20.37
N LEU A 537 -16.58 19.59 20.54
CA LEU A 537 -17.86 19.01 20.14
C LEU A 537 -18.89 18.90 21.26
N SER A 538 -18.58 19.31 22.51
CA SER A 538 -19.41 19.10 23.72
C SER A 538 -20.78 19.77 23.64
N ARG A 539 -20.94 20.83 22.87
CA ARG A 539 -22.20 21.53 22.69
C ARG A 539 -23.21 20.85 21.77
N ARG A 540 -22.78 19.83 21.00
CA ARG A 540 -23.66 19.05 20.12
C ARG A 540 -24.66 18.19 20.91
N GLY A 541 -24.27 17.65 22.08
CA GLY A 541 -25.10 16.77 22.91
C GLY A 541 -26.17 17.48 23.72
N ARG A 542 -25.99 18.79 24.04
CA ARG A 542 -26.96 19.52 24.90
C ARG A 542 -28.25 19.92 24.20
N ALA A 543 -28.24 20.06 22.86
CA ALA A 543 -29.44 20.35 22.06
C ALA A 543 -30.34 19.11 21.90
N ALA A 544 -29.77 17.94 21.77
CA ALA A 544 -30.50 16.65 21.65
C ALA A 544 -31.17 16.27 23.00
N ASN A 545 -30.45 16.41 24.13
CA ASN A 545 -31.01 16.09 25.46
C ASN A 545 -32.10 17.07 25.93
N ARG A 546 -32.10 18.33 25.47
CA ARG A 546 -33.20 19.25 25.79
C ARG A 546 -34.50 18.93 25.06
N ARG A 547 -34.47 18.25 23.91
CA ARG A 547 -35.66 17.79 23.19
C ARG A 547 -36.24 16.52 23.81
N SER A 548 -35.42 15.63 24.34
CA SER A 548 -35.89 14.42 25.01
C SER A 548 -36.52 14.70 26.39
N SER A 549 -36.00 15.67 27.13
CA SER A 549 -36.57 16.07 28.43
C SER A 549 -37.84 16.91 28.30
N ALA A 550 -38.02 17.64 27.19
CA ALA A 550 -39.29 18.38 26.96
C ALA A 550 -40.45 17.49 26.52
N SER A 551 -40.13 16.34 25.85
CA SER A 551 -41.17 15.37 25.42
C SER A 551 -41.67 14.46 26.54
N THR A 552 -40.87 14.27 27.61
CA THR A 552 -41.24 13.38 28.72
C THR A 552 -42.07 14.11 29.77
N THR A 553 -42.06 15.43 29.80
CA THR A 553 -42.86 16.24 30.78
C THR A 553 -44.31 16.49 30.31
N GLN A 554 -44.61 16.24 29.01
CA GLN A 554 -45.97 16.41 28.47
C GLN A 554 -46.84 15.15 28.48
N LEU A 555 -46.28 13.99 28.88
CA LEU A 555 -47.02 12.70 28.95
C LEU A 555 -47.43 12.31 30.38
N LEU A 556 -47.26 13.20 31.37
CA LEU A 556 -47.69 12.99 32.77
C LEU A 556 -48.75 13.99 33.24
N GLN A 557 -49.42 14.71 32.33
CA GLN A 557 -50.59 15.54 32.64
C GLN A 557 -51.67 15.34 31.56
N ASN A 558 -52.25 14.14 31.51
CA ASN A 558 -53.61 13.85 31.04
C ASN A 558 -54.07 12.49 31.61
#